data_d39c0623a53399fd4aa44090cb6aefe7
#
_entry.id   d39c0623a53399fd4aa44090cb6aefe7
#
_cell.length_a   1.000
_cell.length_b   1.000
_cell.length_c   1.000
_cell.angle_alpha   90.00
_cell.angle_beta   90.00
_cell.angle_gamma   90.00
#
_symmetry.space_group_name_H-M   'P 1'
#
loop_
_entity.id
_entity.type
_entity.pdbx_description
1 polymer ?
#
loop_
_entity_poly.entity_id
_entity_poly.type
_entity_poly.pdbx_seq_one_letter_code
_entity_poly.pdbx_strand_id
1 'polypeptide(L)'
;MKIYLAGGMRTAWQDEVIARLPSGHTIFDPRTHGLTEPSDYTRWDLDRVAESDILVAGMGAENPSGFGLSVEVGYAHALGKPVIFYDALGDDVRSRYFGMHRVIAARVASSIEEVVSAVQAAGRLALEKEGGE
;
A
#
# COMPACT_ATOMS: atom_id res chain seq x y z
N MET A 1 -4.56 13.36 0.54
CA MET A 1 -5.16 12.08 0.08
C MET A 1 -5.30 11.11 1.25
N LYS A 2 -6.16 10.12 1.07
CA LYS A 2 -6.28 8.99 1.98
C LYS A 2 -5.43 7.84 1.44
N ILE A 3 -4.49 7.37 2.24
CA ILE A 3 -3.45 6.41 1.83
C ILE A 3 -3.53 5.19 2.74
N TYR A 4 -3.69 4.01 2.16
CA TYR A 4 -3.65 2.75 2.89
C TYR A 4 -2.27 2.11 2.76
N LEU A 5 -1.67 1.71 3.88
CA LEU A 5 -0.36 1.07 3.91
C LEU A 5 -0.51 -0.43 4.20
N ALA A 6 -0.45 -1.24 3.16
CA ALA A 6 -0.63 -2.69 3.24
C ALA A 6 0.71 -3.40 3.39
N GLY A 7 0.76 -4.38 4.24
CA GLY A 7 1.88 -5.32 4.34
C GLY A 7 2.63 -5.29 5.65
N GLY A 8 2.66 -6.44 6.34
CA GLY A 8 3.47 -6.71 7.51
C GLY A 8 3.04 -6.00 8.78
N MET A 9 2.46 -6.75 9.71
CA MET A 9 2.05 -6.21 11.01
C MET A 9 3.25 -5.88 11.92
N ARG A 10 4.43 -6.42 11.61
CA ARG A 10 5.65 -6.26 12.41
C ARG A 10 6.79 -5.63 11.64
N THR A 11 6.47 -4.93 10.56
CA THR A 11 7.47 -4.23 9.74
C THR A 11 7.50 -2.75 10.07
N ALA A 12 8.59 -2.08 9.75
CA ALA A 12 8.80 -0.66 10.06
C ALA A 12 8.87 0.24 8.83
N TRP A 13 8.75 -0.29 7.62
CA TRP A 13 8.82 0.52 6.40
C TRP A 13 7.70 1.56 6.37
N GLN A 14 6.54 1.25 6.95
CA GLN A 14 5.40 2.17 7.03
C GLN A 14 5.78 3.45 7.79
N ASP A 15 6.51 3.32 8.88
CA ASP A 15 6.94 4.47 9.69
C ASP A 15 7.87 5.39 8.89
N GLU A 16 8.74 4.81 8.08
CA GLU A 16 9.65 5.60 7.22
C GLU A 16 8.89 6.35 6.14
N VAL A 17 7.87 5.75 5.55
CA VAL A 17 7.01 6.42 4.56
C VAL A 17 6.25 7.56 5.23
N ILE A 18 5.61 7.29 6.37
CA ILE A 18 4.82 8.30 7.11
C ILE A 18 5.69 9.50 7.47
N ALA A 19 6.91 9.25 7.94
CA ALA A 19 7.84 10.32 8.36
C ALA A 19 8.26 11.23 7.20
N ARG A 20 8.25 10.72 5.97
CA ARG A 20 8.71 11.46 4.80
C ARG A 20 7.58 12.09 3.98
N LEU A 21 6.33 11.72 4.24
CA LEU A 21 5.20 12.33 3.55
C LEU A 21 4.90 13.70 4.16
N PRO A 22 4.50 14.69 3.34
CA PRO A 22 4.03 15.98 3.85
C PRO A 22 2.81 15.79 4.76
N SER A 23 2.56 16.75 5.64
CA SER A 23 1.33 16.77 6.44
C SER A 23 0.09 16.94 5.55
N GLY A 24 -1.06 16.55 6.05
CA GLY A 24 -2.34 16.72 5.35
C GLY A 24 -2.88 15.46 4.70
N HIS A 25 -2.12 14.36 4.74
CA HIS A 25 -2.64 13.05 4.31
C HIS A 25 -3.31 12.32 5.46
N THR A 26 -4.35 11.54 5.14
CA THR A 26 -4.93 10.58 6.08
C THR A 26 -4.28 9.23 5.83
N ILE A 27 -3.67 8.65 6.84
CA ILE A 27 -2.97 7.37 6.73
C ILE A 27 -3.80 6.30 7.41
N PHE A 28 -4.12 5.23 6.67
CA PHE A 28 -4.73 4.03 7.22
C PHE A 28 -3.65 2.95 7.35
N ASP A 29 -3.26 2.68 8.58
CA ASP A 29 -2.21 1.72 8.91
C ASP A 29 -2.82 0.58 9.73
N PRO A 30 -2.96 -0.64 9.14
CA PRO A 30 -3.58 -1.76 9.86
C PRO A 30 -2.84 -2.17 11.13
N ARG A 31 -1.58 -1.79 11.29
CA ARG A 31 -0.84 -2.06 12.53
C ARG A 31 -1.44 -1.34 13.74
N THR A 32 -2.32 -0.35 13.53
CA THR A 32 -2.85 0.50 14.61
C THR A 32 -4.19 0.05 15.16
N HIS A 33 -4.94 -0.84 14.48
CA HIS A 33 -6.31 -1.16 14.91
C HIS A 33 -6.39 -2.14 16.08
N GLY A 34 -5.35 -2.94 16.33
CA GLY A 34 -5.34 -3.88 17.45
C GLY A 34 -6.36 -5.02 17.38
N LEU A 35 -6.99 -5.23 16.23
CA LEU A 35 -8.00 -6.27 16.04
C LEU A 35 -7.34 -7.63 15.82
N THR A 36 -7.88 -8.67 16.42
CA THR A 36 -7.32 -10.02 16.35
C THR A 36 -8.24 -11.04 15.71
N GLU A 37 -9.57 -10.79 15.72
CA GLU A 37 -10.54 -11.69 15.10
C GLU A 37 -10.56 -11.48 13.57
N PRO A 38 -10.45 -12.56 12.77
CA PRO A 38 -10.41 -12.42 11.30
C PRO A 38 -11.60 -11.65 10.72
N SER A 39 -12.81 -11.85 11.22
CA SER A 39 -13.97 -11.11 10.73
C SER A 39 -13.86 -9.61 10.98
N ASP A 40 -13.27 -9.22 12.10
CA ASP A 40 -13.14 -7.81 12.47
C ASP A 40 -12.03 -7.13 11.69
N TYR A 41 -10.81 -7.70 11.66
CA TYR A 41 -9.71 -7.05 10.95
C TYR A 41 -9.89 -7.07 9.43
N THR A 42 -10.54 -8.11 8.88
CA THR A 42 -10.83 -8.14 7.45
C THR A 42 -11.79 -7.02 7.07
N ARG A 43 -12.84 -6.82 7.85
CA ARG A 43 -13.80 -5.73 7.60
C ARG A 43 -13.11 -4.38 7.68
N TRP A 44 -12.33 -4.15 8.74
CA TRP A 44 -11.60 -2.89 8.91
C TRP A 44 -10.68 -2.63 7.72
N ASP A 45 -9.86 -3.63 7.38
CA ASP A 45 -8.87 -3.50 6.31
C ASP A 45 -9.54 -3.22 4.97
N LEU A 46 -10.53 -3.99 4.58
CA LEU A 46 -11.18 -3.82 3.28
C LEU A 46 -12.01 -2.54 3.20
N ASP A 47 -12.66 -2.15 4.29
CA ASP A 47 -13.38 -0.87 4.33
C ASP A 47 -12.42 0.31 4.19
N ARG A 48 -11.25 0.25 4.81
CA ARG A 48 -10.23 1.30 4.68
C ARG A 48 -9.61 1.32 3.29
N VAL A 49 -9.40 0.15 2.67
CA VAL A 49 -8.94 0.10 1.27
C VAL A 49 -9.95 0.79 0.36
N ALA A 50 -11.23 0.48 0.52
CA ALA A 50 -12.30 1.10 -0.29
C ALA A 50 -12.40 2.61 -0.09
N GLU A 51 -12.14 3.10 1.12
CA GLU A 51 -12.15 4.53 1.45
C GLU A 51 -10.91 5.27 0.92
N SER A 52 -9.82 4.56 0.70
CA SER A 52 -8.54 5.16 0.31
C SER A 52 -8.51 5.65 -1.12
N ASP A 53 -7.68 6.63 -1.39
CA ASP A 53 -7.40 7.12 -2.75
C ASP A 53 -6.30 6.30 -3.41
N ILE A 54 -5.40 5.73 -2.62
CA ILE A 54 -4.24 4.96 -3.10
C ILE A 54 -3.86 3.92 -2.06
N LEU A 55 -3.35 2.79 -2.53
CA LEU A 55 -2.81 1.73 -1.68
C LEU A 55 -1.31 1.58 -1.93
N VAL A 56 -0.52 1.63 -0.86
CA VAL A 56 0.90 1.29 -0.90
C VAL A 56 1.06 -0.08 -0.28
N ALA A 57 1.54 -1.03 -1.06
CA ALA A 57 1.77 -2.41 -0.62
C ALA A 57 3.26 -2.67 -0.50
N GLY A 58 3.72 -3.05 0.68
CA GLY A 58 5.12 -3.36 0.93
C GLY A 58 5.34 -4.84 1.22
N MET A 59 6.28 -5.46 0.51
CA MET A 59 6.67 -6.86 0.74
C MET A 59 8.18 -6.98 0.81
N GLY A 60 8.65 -7.51 1.92
CA GLY A 60 10.07 -7.74 2.16
C GLY A 60 10.31 -9.10 2.80
N ALA A 61 11.58 -9.44 3.01
CA ALA A 61 11.98 -10.74 3.56
C ALA A 61 11.43 -10.95 4.98
N GLU A 62 11.19 -9.90 5.74
CA GLU A 62 10.63 -9.96 7.09
C GLU A 62 9.13 -10.28 7.14
N ASN A 63 8.42 -10.16 6.03
CA ASN A 63 7.01 -10.54 5.97
C ASN A 63 6.88 -12.07 5.92
N PRO A 64 6.05 -12.68 6.79
CA PRO A 64 5.96 -14.15 6.81
C PRO A 64 5.30 -14.75 5.57
N SER A 65 4.32 -14.11 4.97
CA SER A 65 3.58 -14.71 3.84
C SER A 65 3.13 -13.75 2.76
N GLY A 66 2.53 -12.62 3.10
CA GLY A 66 1.94 -11.68 2.14
C GLY A 66 0.55 -12.08 1.66
N PHE A 67 -0.13 -13.04 2.29
CA PHE A 67 -1.48 -13.46 1.86
C PHE A 67 -2.49 -12.34 2.04
N GLY A 68 -2.52 -11.71 3.21
CA GLY A 68 -3.43 -10.60 3.48
C GLY A 68 -3.15 -9.41 2.57
N LEU A 69 -1.88 -9.09 2.37
CA LEU A 69 -1.45 -8.05 1.44
C LEU A 69 -2.00 -8.32 0.04
N SER A 70 -1.95 -9.56 -0.43
CA SER A 70 -2.42 -9.93 -1.76
C SER A 70 -3.93 -9.74 -1.92
N VAL A 71 -4.71 -10.04 -0.88
CA VAL A 71 -6.16 -9.78 -0.86
C VAL A 71 -6.43 -8.28 -0.99
N GLU A 72 -5.73 -7.47 -0.23
CA GLU A 72 -5.90 -6.01 -0.24
C GLU A 72 -5.49 -5.40 -1.58
N VAL A 73 -4.39 -5.84 -2.16
CA VAL A 73 -3.92 -5.38 -3.48
C VAL A 73 -4.94 -5.72 -4.57
N GLY A 74 -5.44 -6.95 -4.59
CA GLY A 74 -6.44 -7.36 -5.56
C GLY A 74 -7.75 -6.58 -5.43
N TYR A 75 -8.17 -6.33 -4.20
CA TYR A 75 -9.38 -5.55 -3.93
C TYR A 75 -9.23 -4.09 -4.39
N ALA A 76 -8.11 -3.46 -4.05
CA ALA A 76 -7.82 -2.09 -4.48
C ALA A 76 -7.81 -1.99 -6.01
N HIS A 77 -7.16 -2.93 -6.68
CA HIS A 77 -7.10 -2.99 -8.13
C HIS A 77 -8.51 -3.12 -8.74
N ALA A 78 -9.34 -3.99 -8.20
CA ALA A 78 -10.71 -4.18 -8.68
C ALA A 78 -11.57 -2.92 -8.52
N LEU A 79 -11.30 -2.12 -7.50
CA LEU A 79 -11.98 -0.84 -7.27
C LEU A 79 -11.40 0.33 -8.09
N GLY A 80 -10.39 0.07 -8.91
CA GLY A 80 -9.74 1.12 -9.70
C GLY A 80 -8.81 2.02 -8.90
N LYS A 81 -8.42 1.62 -7.71
CA LYS A 81 -7.45 2.38 -6.90
C LYS A 81 -6.04 2.14 -7.41
N PRO A 82 -5.22 3.18 -7.57
CA PRO A 82 -3.80 2.97 -7.90
C PRO A 82 -3.09 2.23 -6.77
N VAL A 83 -2.24 1.28 -7.16
CA VAL A 83 -1.39 0.52 -6.23
C VAL A 83 0.06 0.88 -6.48
N ILE A 84 0.76 1.25 -5.43
CA ILE A 84 2.23 1.37 -5.45
C ILE A 84 2.76 0.12 -4.75
N PHE A 85 3.53 -0.69 -5.45
CA PHE A 85 4.14 -1.88 -4.88
C PHE A 85 5.58 -1.59 -4.47
N TYR A 86 5.82 -1.58 -3.16
CA TYR A 86 7.17 -1.48 -2.60
C TYR A 86 7.76 -2.88 -2.53
N ASP A 87 8.64 -3.19 -3.48
CA ASP A 87 9.28 -4.49 -3.62
C ASP A 87 10.63 -4.48 -2.90
N ALA A 88 10.64 -4.98 -1.68
CA ALA A 88 11.83 -5.12 -0.85
C ALA A 88 12.28 -6.58 -0.72
N LEU A 89 11.82 -7.46 -1.62
CA LEU A 89 12.17 -8.88 -1.57
C LEU A 89 13.62 -9.16 -2.05
N GLY A 90 14.11 -8.35 -3.00
CA GLY A 90 15.43 -8.59 -3.56
C GLY A 90 15.51 -9.97 -4.21
N ASP A 91 16.47 -10.80 -3.78
CA ASP A 91 16.68 -12.17 -4.26
C ASP A 91 15.98 -13.25 -3.40
N ASP A 92 15.05 -12.85 -2.50
CA ASP A 92 14.24 -13.80 -1.74
C ASP A 92 13.48 -14.72 -2.73
N VAL A 93 13.48 -16.03 -2.43
CA VAL A 93 12.84 -17.02 -3.31
C VAL A 93 11.35 -16.76 -3.52
N ARG A 94 10.70 -16.07 -2.58
CA ARG A 94 9.28 -15.72 -2.69
C ARG A 94 9.01 -14.63 -3.71
N SER A 95 10.03 -13.91 -4.18
CA SER A 95 9.88 -12.83 -5.16
C SER A 95 9.07 -13.27 -6.39
N ARG A 96 9.28 -14.51 -6.84
CA ARG A 96 8.56 -15.09 -7.98
C ARG A 96 7.05 -15.15 -7.81
N TYR A 97 6.55 -15.18 -6.57
CA TYR A 97 5.12 -15.27 -6.29
C TYR A 97 4.41 -13.91 -6.35
N PHE A 98 5.17 -12.83 -6.50
CA PHE A 98 4.64 -11.47 -6.52
C PHE A 98 4.62 -10.86 -7.92
N GLY A 99 4.68 -11.69 -8.96
CA GLY A 99 4.62 -11.22 -10.35
C GLY A 99 3.33 -10.48 -10.67
N MET A 100 2.18 -10.98 -10.22
CA MET A 100 0.89 -10.31 -10.45
C MET A 100 0.83 -8.95 -9.79
N HIS A 101 1.39 -8.82 -8.58
CA HIS A 101 1.46 -7.55 -7.86
C HIS A 101 2.22 -6.49 -8.67
N ARG A 102 3.34 -6.89 -9.28
CA ARG A 102 4.17 -5.99 -10.10
C ARG A 102 3.44 -5.56 -11.36
N VAL A 103 2.69 -6.46 -11.98
CA VAL A 103 1.98 -6.18 -13.24
C VAL A 103 0.82 -5.22 -13.01
N ILE A 104 0.02 -5.41 -11.97
CA ILE A 104 -1.16 -4.57 -11.71
C ILE A 104 -0.80 -3.24 -11.01
N ALA A 105 0.38 -3.14 -10.42
CA ALA A 105 0.80 -1.91 -9.75
C ALA A 105 0.94 -0.76 -10.77
N ALA A 106 0.45 0.41 -10.39
CA ALA A 106 0.69 1.62 -11.17
C ALA A 106 2.18 1.98 -11.18
N ARG A 107 2.88 1.63 -10.11
CA ARG A 107 4.32 1.78 -10.01
C ARG A 107 4.90 0.74 -9.06
N VAL A 108 6.05 0.17 -9.44
CA VAL A 108 6.86 -0.68 -8.58
C VAL A 108 8.02 0.17 -8.04
N ALA A 109 8.14 0.25 -6.73
CA ALA A 109 9.17 1.03 -6.06
C ALA A 109 10.18 0.10 -5.38
N SER A 110 11.46 0.42 -5.46
CA SER A 110 12.53 -0.37 -4.84
C SER A 110 13.15 0.29 -3.61
N SER A 111 12.68 1.48 -3.26
CA SER A 111 13.15 2.23 -2.09
C SER A 111 12.01 3.03 -1.48
N ILE A 112 12.20 3.45 -0.23
CA ILE A 112 11.25 4.33 0.46
C ILE A 112 11.12 5.66 -0.29
N GLU A 113 12.23 6.20 -0.81
CA GLU A 113 12.21 7.44 -1.59
C GLU A 113 11.32 7.32 -2.82
N GLU A 114 11.40 6.19 -3.52
CA GLU A 114 10.55 5.94 -4.69
C GLU A 114 9.07 5.81 -4.31
N VAL A 115 8.77 5.20 -3.16
CA VAL A 115 7.40 5.13 -2.63
C VAL A 115 6.85 6.53 -2.41
N VAL A 116 7.58 7.35 -1.68
CA VAL A 116 7.15 8.72 -1.36
C VAL A 116 6.96 9.53 -2.64
N SER A 117 7.90 9.44 -3.57
CA SER A 117 7.81 10.11 -4.88
C SER A 117 6.57 9.66 -5.67
N ALA A 118 6.27 8.36 -5.66
CA ALA A 118 5.10 7.83 -6.35
C ALA A 118 3.78 8.31 -5.72
N VAL A 119 3.72 8.37 -4.40
CA VAL A 119 2.55 8.89 -3.66
C VAL A 119 2.33 10.36 -4.02
N GLN A 120 3.39 11.16 -4.01
CA GLN A 120 3.31 12.58 -4.37
C GLN A 120 2.87 12.78 -5.82
N ALA A 121 3.37 11.97 -6.75
CA ALA A 121 2.97 12.02 -8.15
C ALA A 121 1.48 11.68 -8.32
N ALA A 122 0.99 10.68 -7.61
CA ALA A 122 -0.43 10.31 -7.62
C ALA A 122 -1.31 11.44 -7.06
N GLY A 123 -0.85 12.13 -6.02
CA GLY A 123 -1.53 13.28 -5.46
C GLY A 123 -1.65 14.44 -6.43
N ARG A 124 -0.59 14.73 -7.16
CA ARG A 124 -0.59 15.78 -8.19
C ARG A 124 -1.57 15.46 -9.31
N LEU A 125 -1.59 14.21 -9.79
CA LEU A 125 -2.52 13.78 -10.83
C LEU A 125 -3.98 13.89 -10.39
N ALA A 126 -4.28 13.56 -9.15
CA ALA A 126 -5.63 13.70 -8.59
C ALA A 126 -6.07 15.17 -8.57
N LEU A 127 -5.18 16.08 -8.16
CA LEU A 127 -5.45 17.52 -8.15
C LEU A 127 -5.65 18.07 -9.57
N GLU A 128 -4.86 17.63 -10.53
CA GLU A 128 -5.01 18.03 -11.94
C GLU A 128 -6.35 17.58 -12.51
N LYS A 129 -6.80 16.37 -12.20
CA LYS A 129 -8.11 15.87 -12.63
C LYS A 129 -9.25 16.67 -12.02
N GLU A 130 -9.16 17.04 -10.75
CA GLU A 130 -10.18 17.87 -10.08
C GLU A 130 -10.20 19.29 -10.60
N GLY A 131 -9.05 19.86 -10.96
CA GLY A 131 -8.91 21.22 -11.46
C GLY A 131 -8.98 21.35 -12.97
N GLY A 132 -9.00 20.26 -13.72
CA GLY A 132 -8.86 20.24 -15.18
C GLY A 132 -10.15 20.33 -15.99
N GLU A 133 -11.26 20.53 -15.32
CA GLU A 133 -12.55 20.70 -16.03
C GLU A 133 -12.79 22.14 -16.47
#